data_11fe0b32fb3a1825cfa27abdff39b7b0
#
_entry.id   11fe0b32fb3a1825cfa27abdff39b7b0
#
_cell.length_a   1.000
_cell.length_b   1.000
_cell.length_c   1.000
_cell.angle_alpha   90.00
_cell.angle_beta   90.00
_cell.angle_gamma   90.00
#
_symmetry.space_group_name_H-M   'P 1'
#
loop_
_entity.id
_entity.type
_entity.pdbx_description
1 polymer ?
#
loop_
_entity_poly.entity_id
_entity_poly.type
_entity_poly.pdbx_seq_one_letter_code
_entity_poly.pdbx_strand_id
1 'polypeptide(L)'
;WWWRTPRPWTDNPNNKLPKVNLKHWEEANKKWLGKGLDYLYDRTPQEIIEIITPYFEQIKFNPQIKKAADSFFNKNFSNKDIAVQIRAWKEPMSASRRCLLDINSIISTVNRYPNSKVYITSDAPELALTLKDAISNKVVMNDLDYNHDTNEYTGMRLDQRTWVKDMLILSKFKTLILPAWSTFGEMAFWLGGGKAKTVVI
;
A
#
# COMPACT_ATOMS: atom_id res chain seq x y z
N TRP A 1 9.37 -10.31 4.73
CA TRP A 1 9.80 -11.70 4.60
C TRP A 1 9.78 -12.20 3.14
N TRP A 2 8.96 -11.64 2.28
CA TRP A 2 8.85 -12.04 0.87
C TRP A 2 10.05 -11.64 0.03
N TRP A 3 10.78 -10.61 0.42
CA TRP A 3 11.89 -10.02 -0.32
C TRP A 3 13.25 -10.61 0.05
N ARG A 4 13.32 -11.43 1.10
CA ARG A 4 14.60 -11.93 1.64
C ARG A 4 15.15 -13.19 0.97
N THR A 5 14.35 -13.89 0.16
CA THR A 5 14.80 -15.08 -0.54
C THR A 5 14.44 -15.02 -2.01
N PRO A 6 15.39 -15.23 -2.93
CA PRO A 6 15.06 -15.52 -4.31
C PRO A 6 14.11 -16.73 -4.31
N ARG A 7 12.93 -16.55 -4.88
CA ARG A 7 11.98 -17.66 -4.93
C ARG A 7 12.07 -18.38 -6.27
N PRO A 8 11.79 -19.70 -6.31
CA PRO A 8 11.90 -20.53 -7.52
C PRO A 8 11.07 -20.03 -8.71
N TRP A 9 10.07 -19.17 -8.48
CA TRP A 9 9.28 -18.60 -9.57
C TRP A 9 10.02 -17.53 -10.38
N THR A 10 11.15 -17.00 -9.89
CA THR A 10 12.04 -16.17 -10.70
C THR A 10 12.82 -16.97 -11.72
N ASP A 11 12.91 -18.29 -11.54
CA ASP A 11 13.67 -19.19 -12.39
C ASP A 11 12.81 -19.83 -13.48
N ASN A 12 11.51 -19.49 -13.57
CA ASN A 12 10.66 -19.97 -14.64
C ASN A 12 11.12 -19.35 -15.97
N PRO A 13 11.63 -20.14 -16.92
CA PRO A 13 12.16 -19.67 -18.21
C PRO A 13 11.10 -18.96 -19.06
N ASN A 14 9.82 -19.17 -18.78
CA ASN A 14 8.70 -18.49 -19.42
C ASN A 14 8.33 -17.17 -18.74
N ASN A 15 8.94 -16.85 -17.62
CA ASN A 15 8.68 -15.60 -16.91
C ASN A 15 9.47 -14.46 -17.58
N LYS A 16 8.79 -13.67 -18.38
CA LYS A 16 9.36 -12.49 -19.07
C LYS A 16 9.60 -11.29 -18.14
N LEU A 17 9.56 -11.49 -16.84
CA LEU A 17 9.96 -10.44 -15.92
C LEU A 17 11.46 -10.14 -16.12
N PRO A 18 11.84 -8.87 -16.10
CA PRO A 18 13.25 -8.51 -16.24
C PRO A 18 14.06 -9.22 -15.16
N LYS A 19 15.16 -9.81 -15.55
CA LYS A 19 16.08 -10.44 -14.59
C LYS A 19 16.52 -9.35 -13.62
N VAL A 20 16.06 -9.46 -12.37
CA VAL A 20 16.59 -8.63 -11.30
C VAL A 20 18.09 -8.84 -11.29
N ASN A 21 18.87 -7.79 -11.35
CA ASN A 21 20.31 -7.91 -11.16
C ASN A 21 20.54 -8.25 -9.67
N LEU A 22 20.52 -9.55 -9.38
CA LEU A 22 20.67 -10.10 -8.03
C LEU A 22 21.93 -9.56 -7.35
N LYS A 23 22.97 -9.25 -8.11
CA LYS A 23 24.22 -8.69 -7.55
C LYS A 23 23.99 -7.29 -6.97
N HIS A 24 23.27 -6.41 -7.67
CA HIS A 24 22.88 -5.09 -7.13
C HIS A 24 21.97 -5.21 -5.92
N TRP A 25 21.05 -6.16 -5.95
CA TRP A 25 20.17 -6.44 -4.82
C TRP A 25 20.92 -6.96 -3.60
N GLU A 26 21.88 -7.87 -3.80
CA GLU A 26 22.73 -8.39 -2.73
C GLU A 26 23.64 -7.31 -2.14
N GLU A 27 24.21 -6.45 -2.98
CA GLU A 27 25.04 -5.32 -2.54
C GLU A 27 24.22 -4.30 -1.75
N ALA A 28 23.02 -3.95 -2.23
CA ALA A 28 22.10 -3.09 -1.53
C ALA A 28 21.65 -3.72 -0.19
N ASN A 29 21.34 -5.00 -0.18
CA ASN A 29 21.02 -5.74 1.03
C ASN A 29 22.18 -5.76 2.04
N LYS A 30 23.40 -6.05 1.60
CA LYS A 30 24.58 -6.03 2.48
C LYS A 30 24.83 -4.65 3.08
N LYS A 31 24.62 -3.61 2.29
CA LYS A 31 24.85 -2.23 2.71
C LYS A 31 23.78 -1.75 3.70
N TRP A 32 22.54 -2.20 3.59
CA TRP A 32 21.40 -1.59 4.26
C TRP A 32 20.66 -2.50 5.24
N LEU A 33 20.63 -3.83 5.05
CA LEU A 33 19.94 -4.77 5.95
C LEU A 33 20.47 -4.76 7.40
N GLY A 34 21.73 -4.42 7.59
CA GLY A 34 22.31 -4.26 8.93
C GLY A 34 21.98 -2.95 9.62
N LYS A 35 21.20 -2.04 8.99
CA LYS A 35 20.94 -0.68 9.47
C LYS A 35 19.48 -0.42 9.83
N GLY A 36 18.67 -1.45 10.02
CA GLY A 36 17.28 -1.30 10.46
C GLY A 36 16.33 -0.76 9.39
N LEU A 37 16.65 -0.90 8.13
CA LEU A 37 15.77 -0.58 7.00
C LEU A 37 14.67 -1.62 6.79
N ASP A 38 14.54 -2.55 7.69
CA ASP A 38 13.45 -3.48 7.69
C ASP A 38 12.14 -2.69 7.87
N TYR A 39 11.54 -2.23 6.74
CA TYR A 39 10.14 -1.80 6.69
C TYR A 39 9.78 -0.34 6.93
N LEU A 40 10.72 0.57 6.98
CA LEU A 40 10.40 1.98 7.13
C LEU A 40 10.51 2.69 5.78
N TYR A 41 9.41 2.73 5.05
CA TYR A 41 9.31 3.44 3.75
C TYR A 41 9.74 4.90 3.86
N ASP A 42 9.52 5.51 5.03
CA ASP A 42 9.89 6.90 5.33
C ASP A 42 11.40 7.14 5.37
N ARG A 43 12.18 6.07 5.38
CA ARG A 43 13.65 6.11 5.47
C ARG A 43 14.34 5.36 4.35
N THR A 44 13.63 5.06 3.28
CA THR A 44 14.23 4.36 2.14
C THR A 44 15.27 5.27 1.49
N PRO A 45 16.55 4.85 1.44
CA PRO A 45 17.58 5.62 0.80
C PRO A 45 17.31 5.85 -0.68
N GLN A 46 17.69 7.01 -1.18
CA GLN A 46 17.51 7.38 -2.58
C GLN A 46 18.11 6.35 -3.54
N GLU A 47 19.28 5.80 -3.22
CA GLU A 47 19.93 4.73 -3.98
C GLU A 47 19.02 3.49 -4.16
N ILE A 48 18.27 3.12 -3.11
CA ILE A 48 17.34 1.98 -3.15
C ILE A 48 16.14 2.33 -4.01
N ILE A 49 15.63 3.55 -3.91
CA ILE A 49 14.52 4.03 -4.75
C ILE A 49 14.92 3.94 -6.23
N GLU A 50 16.10 4.40 -6.59
CA GLU A 50 16.62 4.38 -7.96
C GLU A 50 16.80 2.96 -8.50
N ILE A 51 17.18 2.01 -7.65
CA ILE A 51 17.33 0.61 -8.04
C ILE A 51 15.98 -0.08 -8.21
N ILE A 52 15.03 0.15 -7.30
CA ILE A 52 13.78 -0.61 -7.25
C ILE A 52 12.71 -0.04 -8.17
N THR A 53 12.57 1.29 -8.26
CA THR A 53 11.51 1.95 -9.04
C THR A 53 11.42 1.45 -10.49
N PRO A 54 12.52 1.27 -11.26
CA PRO A 54 12.43 0.81 -12.63
C PRO A 54 11.77 -0.56 -12.81
N TYR A 55 11.82 -1.43 -11.79
CA TYR A 55 11.15 -2.73 -11.84
C TYR A 55 9.65 -2.58 -11.70
N PHE A 56 9.19 -1.67 -10.84
CA PHE A 56 7.76 -1.40 -10.66
C PHE A 56 7.15 -0.66 -11.85
N GLU A 57 7.90 0.20 -12.53
CA GLU A 57 7.47 0.89 -13.75
C GLU A 57 7.19 -0.08 -14.92
N GLN A 58 7.83 -1.25 -14.91
CA GLN A 58 7.62 -2.29 -15.92
C GLN A 58 6.37 -3.12 -15.71
N ILE A 59 5.72 -3.02 -14.54
CA ILE A 59 4.51 -3.77 -14.23
C ILE A 59 3.36 -3.25 -15.11
N LYS A 60 2.83 -4.14 -15.95
CA LYS A 60 1.69 -3.82 -16.83
C LYS A 60 0.40 -4.20 -16.15
N PHE A 61 -0.41 -3.22 -15.86
CA PHE A 61 -1.77 -3.42 -15.35
C PHE A 61 -2.79 -3.47 -16.49
N ASN A 62 -3.93 -4.10 -16.22
CA ASN A 62 -5.06 -4.04 -17.14
C ASN A 62 -5.42 -2.57 -17.41
N PRO A 63 -5.47 -2.14 -18.68
CA PRO A 63 -5.72 -0.74 -19.04
C PRO A 63 -7.04 -0.19 -18.51
N GLN A 64 -8.08 -1.02 -18.42
CA GLN A 64 -9.39 -0.61 -17.89
C GLN A 64 -9.30 -0.30 -16.38
N ILE A 65 -8.62 -1.14 -15.61
CA ILE A 65 -8.42 -0.91 -14.17
C ILE A 65 -7.58 0.35 -13.94
N LYS A 66 -6.50 0.50 -14.71
CA LYS A 66 -5.65 1.69 -14.63
C LYS A 66 -6.44 2.95 -14.94
N LYS A 67 -7.21 2.96 -16.05
CA LYS A 67 -8.07 4.09 -16.42
C LYS A 67 -9.11 4.41 -15.34
N ALA A 68 -9.71 3.38 -14.74
CA ALA A 68 -10.68 3.56 -13.65
C ALA A 68 -10.02 4.18 -12.41
N ALA A 69 -8.81 3.75 -12.04
CA ALA A 69 -8.04 4.34 -10.93
C ALA A 69 -7.65 5.78 -11.21
N ASP A 70 -7.15 6.07 -12.43
CA ASP A 70 -6.79 7.41 -12.87
C ASP A 70 -8.00 8.36 -12.83
N SER A 71 -9.13 7.93 -13.39
CA SER A 71 -10.36 8.72 -13.42
C SER A 71 -10.89 8.99 -12.02
N PHE A 72 -10.86 7.98 -11.14
CA PHE A 72 -11.31 8.13 -9.75
C PHE A 72 -10.43 9.13 -8.99
N PHE A 73 -9.12 9.01 -9.10
CA PHE A 73 -8.19 9.94 -8.45
C PHE A 73 -8.40 11.36 -8.95
N ASN A 74 -8.37 11.58 -10.26
CA ASN A 74 -8.48 12.91 -10.86
C ASN A 74 -9.82 13.62 -10.55
N LYS A 75 -10.92 12.84 -10.41
CA LYS A 75 -12.23 13.38 -10.03
C LYS A 75 -12.29 13.83 -8.59
N ASN A 76 -11.61 13.12 -7.69
CA ASN A 76 -11.84 13.27 -6.25
C ASN A 76 -10.71 13.96 -5.49
N PHE A 77 -9.47 13.89 -5.99
CA PHE A 77 -8.27 14.24 -5.23
C PHE A 77 -7.34 15.19 -5.98
N SER A 78 -6.44 15.76 -5.22
CA SER A 78 -5.36 16.64 -5.64
C SER A 78 -4.04 16.28 -4.95
N ASN A 79 -2.96 16.95 -5.32
CA ASN A 79 -1.63 16.71 -4.76
C ASN A 79 -1.48 17.00 -3.26
N LYS A 80 -2.43 17.72 -2.64
CA LYS A 80 -2.43 18.03 -1.20
C LYS A 80 -3.19 17.02 -0.36
N ASP A 81 -3.94 16.15 -1.00
CA ASP A 81 -4.76 15.17 -0.33
C ASP A 81 -3.91 13.97 0.12
N ILE A 82 -4.40 13.24 1.12
CA ILE A 82 -3.66 12.16 1.76
C ILE A 82 -4.40 10.84 1.63
N ALA A 83 -3.69 9.75 1.77
CA ALA A 83 -4.30 8.43 1.79
C ALA A 83 -3.92 7.65 3.04
N VAL A 84 -4.88 6.90 3.55
CA VAL A 84 -4.75 6.01 4.71
C VAL A 84 -5.06 4.60 4.26
N GLN A 85 -4.17 3.68 4.58
CA GLN A 85 -4.43 2.24 4.47
C GLN A 85 -4.61 1.66 5.86
N ILE A 86 -5.69 0.91 6.05
CA ILE A 86 -5.95 0.12 7.25
C ILE A 86 -5.76 -1.36 6.90
N ARG A 87 -4.93 -2.05 7.68
CA ARG A 87 -4.69 -3.47 7.56
C ARG A 87 -5.03 -4.16 8.88
N ALA A 88 -6.23 -4.72 8.95
CA ALA A 88 -6.78 -5.25 10.21
C ALA A 88 -7.54 -6.56 10.03
N TRP A 89 -7.02 -7.42 9.22
CA TRP A 89 -7.61 -8.69 8.84
C TRP A 89 -8.16 -9.52 10.02
N LYS A 90 -9.34 -10.16 9.85
CA LYS A 90 -10.04 -10.89 10.91
C LYS A 90 -9.46 -12.28 11.25
N GLU A 91 -8.46 -12.73 10.53
CA GLU A 91 -7.87 -14.06 10.74
C GLU A 91 -7.14 -14.22 12.08
N PRO A 92 -7.17 -15.42 12.68
CA PRO A 92 -6.44 -15.69 13.91
C PRO A 92 -4.95 -15.38 13.83
N MET A 93 -4.29 -15.65 12.69
CA MET A 93 -2.90 -15.28 12.44
C MET A 93 -2.65 -13.78 12.33
N SER A 94 -3.69 -13.00 12.14
CA SER A 94 -3.63 -11.53 12.04
C SER A 94 -4.08 -10.85 13.33
N ALA A 95 -4.48 -11.59 14.35
CA ALA A 95 -4.86 -11.03 15.64
C ALA A 95 -3.73 -10.18 16.23
N SER A 96 -2.48 -10.63 16.09
CA SER A 96 -1.30 -9.87 16.48
C SER A 96 -1.16 -8.54 15.73
N ARG A 97 -1.59 -8.45 14.47
CA ARG A 97 -1.54 -7.20 13.67
C ARG A 97 -2.64 -6.23 14.07
N ARG A 98 -3.81 -6.73 14.48
CA ARG A 98 -4.89 -5.89 15.01
C ARG A 98 -4.50 -5.23 16.32
N CYS A 99 -3.77 -5.94 17.16
CA CYS A 99 -3.26 -5.39 18.42
C CYS A 99 -2.26 -4.25 18.19
N LEU A 100 -1.65 -4.16 17.00
CA LEU A 100 -0.73 -3.10 16.62
C LEU A 100 -1.43 -1.91 15.95
N LEU A 101 -2.71 -2.04 15.56
CA LEU A 101 -3.45 -0.97 14.91
C LEU A 101 -4.01 0.00 15.97
N ASP A 102 -3.39 1.14 16.08
CA ASP A 102 -3.87 2.23 16.93
C ASP A 102 -4.67 3.25 16.09
N ILE A 103 -6.00 3.14 16.15
CA ILE A 103 -6.91 4.07 15.47
C ILE A 103 -6.69 5.52 15.94
N ASN A 104 -6.39 5.74 17.21
CA ASN A 104 -6.12 7.08 17.73
C ASN A 104 -4.85 7.69 17.12
N SER A 105 -3.84 6.87 16.91
CA SER A 105 -2.63 7.29 16.19
C SER A 105 -2.94 7.68 14.74
N ILE A 106 -3.81 6.94 14.06
CA ILE A 106 -4.27 7.30 12.71
C ILE A 106 -5.00 8.64 12.73
N ILE A 107 -5.98 8.81 13.64
CA ILE A 107 -6.76 10.04 13.79
C ILE A 107 -5.82 11.23 14.05
N SER A 108 -4.91 11.09 15.01
CA SER A 108 -3.96 12.15 15.35
C SER A 108 -3.05 12.51 14.17
N THR A 109 -2.67 11.53 13.38
CA THR A 109 -1.84 11.74 12.19
C THR A 109 -2.63 12.43 11.08
N VAL A 110 -3.86 12.01 10.81
CA VAL A 110 -4.75 12.66 9.84
C VAL A 110 -5.03 14.11 10.21
N ASN A 111 -5.24 14.41 11.49
CA ASN A 111 -5.51 15.75 11.98
C ASN A 111 -4.36 16.75 11.76
N ARG A 112 -3.15 16.27 11.43
CA ARG A 112 -2.04 17.15 10.98
C ARG A 112 -2.24 17.69 9.56
N TYR A 113 -3.26 17.22 8.85
CA TYR A 113 -3.60 17.59 7.48
C TYR A 113 -5.05 18.11 7.37
N PRO A 114 -5.44 19.15 8.11
CA PRO A 114 -6.86 19.54 8.31
C PRO A 114 -7.56 19.97 7.02
N ASN A 115 -6.81 20.41 6.01
CA ASN A 115 -7.36 20.89 4.73
C ASN A 115 -7.28 19.87 3.60
N SER A 116 -6.90 18.63 3.91
CA SER A 116 -6.77 17.56 2.94
C SER A 116 -8.03 16.70 2.92
N LYS A 117 -8.42 16.24 1.75
CA LYS A 117 -9.31 15.10 1.66
C LYS A 117 -8.53 13.83 1.99
N VAL A 118 -9.22 12.84 2.52
CA VAL A 118 -8.63 11.58 2.95
C VAL A 118 -9.20 10.45 2.12
N TYR A 119 -8.35 9.75 1.39
CA TYR A 119 -8.69 8.47 0.80
C TYR A 119 -8.45 7.37 1.83
N ILE A 120 -9.47 6.55 2.10
CA ILE A 120 -9.32 5.40 3.00
C ILE A 120 -9.52 4.12 2.20
N THR A 121 -8.58 3.19 2.33
CA THR A 121 -8.73 1.80 1.88
C THR A 121 -8.44 0.87 3.04
N SER A 122 -9.20 -0.22 3.14
CA SER A 122 -9.11 -1.16 4.26
C SER A 122 -9.56 -2.55 3.84
N ASP A 123 -8.99 -3.55 4.49
CA ASP A 123 -9.50 -4.93 4.51
C ASP A 123 -10.46 -5.19 5.70
N ALA A 124 -10.77 -4.15 6.46
CA ALA A 124 -11.73 -4.15 7.56
C ALA A 124 -12.66 -2.93 7.42
N PRO A 125 -13.79 -3.07 6.70
CA PRO A 125 -14.70 -1.97 6.41
C PRO A 125 -15.23 -1.25 7.64
N GLU A 126 -15.49 -1.99 8.70
CA GLU A 126 -15.96 -1.45 9.98
C GLU A 126 -14.98 -0.44 10.59
N LEU A 127 -13.67 -0.70 10.44
CA LEU A 127 -12.64 0.22 10.92
C LEU A 127 -12.49 1.44 10.02
N ALA A 128 -12.65 1.26 8.72
CA ALA A 128 -12.65 2.38 7.79
C ALA A 128 -13.83 3.33 8.05
N LEU A 129 -15.02 2.80 8.36
CA LEU A 129 -16.19 3.59 8.75
C LEU A 129 -15.98 4.28 10.10
N THR A 130 -15.44 3.56 11.08
CA THR A 130 -15.09 4.16 12.39
C THR A 130 -14.10 5.33 12.21
N LEU A 131 -13.07 5.16 11.40
CA LEU A 131 -12.14 6.25 11.12
C LEU A 131 -12.81 7.41 10.40
N LYS A 132 -13.66 7.12 9.39
CA LYS A 132 -14.42 8.14 8.67
C LYS A 132 -15.26 9.01 9.60
N ASP A 133 -15.90 8.39 10.59
CA ASP A 133 -16.79 9.09 11.52
C ASP A 133 -16.00 9.87 12.60
N ALA A 134 -14.77 9.45 12.86
CA ALA A 134 -13.91 10.04 13.89
C ALA A 134 -13.06 11.23 13.40
N ILE A 135 -12.93 11.44 12.09
CA ILE A 135 -12.13 12.55 11.53
C ILE A 135 -13.01 13.62 10.91
N SER A 136 -12.59 14.89 11.03
CA SER A 136 -13.31 16.03 10.45
C SER A 136 -13.05 16.23 8.95
N ASN A 137 -12.06 15.54 8.42
CA ASN A 137 -11.69 15.64 7.01
C ASN A 137 -12.77 15.06 6.09
N LYS A 138 -12.91 15.61 4.90
CA LYS A 138 -13.73 14.98 3.86
C LYS A 138 -13.13 13.64 3.46
N VAL A 139 -13.81 12.55 3.81
CA VAL A 139 -13.39 11.19 3.43
C VAL A 139 -14.00 10.80 2.09
N VAL A 140 -13.19 10.19 1.25
CA VAL A 140 -13.60 9.56 0.00
C VAL A 140 -13.07 8.13 0.02
N MET A 141 -13.94 7.18 -0.21
CA MET A 141 -13.62 5.77 -0.33
C MET A 141 -14.00 5.30 -1.73
N ASN A 142 -13.35 4.30 -2.24
CA ASN A 142 -13.81 3.65 -3.45
C ASN A 142 -15.17 2.99 -3.15
N ASP A 143 -16.08 3.03 -4.10
CA ASP A 143 -17.37 2.31 -4.00
C ASP A 143 -17.03 0.81 -4.01
N LEU A 144 -16.75 0.31 -2.85
CA LEU A 144 -16.55 -1.10 -2.62
C LEU A 144 -17.92 -1.66 -2.31
N ASP A 145 -18.32 -2.61 -3.08
CA ASP A 145 -19.35 -3.53 -2.66
C ASP A 145 -18.78 -4.35 -1.50
N TYR A 146 -18.84 -3.77 -0.31
CA TYR A 146 -18.41 -4.39 0.94
C TYR A 146 -19.41 -5.47 1.40
N ASN A 147 -20.03 -6.18 0.48
CA ASN A 147 -20.83 -7.36 0.77
C ASN A 147 -19.95 -8.46 1.38
N HIS A 148 -19.61 -8.24 2.62
CA HIS A 148 -18.79 -9.13 3.44
C HIS A 148 -19.66 -10.09 4.26
N ASP A 149 -20.41 -10.92 3.60
CA ASP A 149 -20.94 -12.14 4.22
C ASP A 149 -19.87 -13.26 4.33
N THR A 150 -18.63 -12.92 4.23
CA THR A 150 -17.55 -13.91 4.31
C THR A 150 -16.92 -13.91 5.67
N ASN A 151 -17.55 -14.59 6.62
CA ASN A 151 -16.91 -15.09 7.83
C ASN A 151 -15.83 -16.15 7.55
N GLU A 152 -15.60 -16.48 6.29
CA GLU A 152 -14.65 -17.49 5.87
C GLU A 152 -13.36 -16.86 5.36
N TYR A 153 -12.27 -17.57 5.58
CA TYR A 153 -10.90 -17.37 5.09
C TYR A 153 -10.79 -17.02 3.59
N THR A 154 -11.87 -17.11 2.89
CA THR A 154 -12.04 -16.82 1.47
C THR A 154 -12.30 -15.34 1.16
N GLY A 155 -11.92 -14.41 2.02
CA GLY A 155 -11.86 -12.97 1.71
C GLY A 155 -11.10 -12.65 0.41
N MET A 156 -10.53 -13.65 -0.24
CA MET A 156 -10.03 -13.62 -1.62
C MET A 156 -11.12 -13.47 -2.69
N ARG A 157 -12.40 -13.47 -2.33
CA ARG A 157 -13.52 -13.24 -3.28
C ARG A 157 -13.89 -11.79 -3.49
N LEU A 158 -13.27 -10.86 -2.79
CA LEU A 158 -13.29 -9.48 -3.24
C LEU A 158 -12.72 -9.46 -4.66
N ASP A 159 -13.43 -8.84 -5.57
CA ASP A 159 -12.96 -8.72 -6.95
C ASP A 159 -11.52 -8.20 -6.95
N GLN A 160 -10.58 -9.04 -7.35
CA GLN A 160 -9.15 -8.70 -7.38
C GLN A 160 -8.89 -7.38 -8.13
N ARG A 161 -9.78 -7.02 -9.06
CA ARG A 161 -9.76 -5.75 -9.78
C ARG A 161 -9.90 -4.56 -8.84
N THR A 162 -10.72 -4.69 -7.80
CA THR A 162 -10.91 -3.63 -6.80
C THR A 162 -9.63 -3.39 -6.01
N TRP A 163 -8.95 -4.44 -5.56
CA TRP A 163 -7.68 -4.29 -4.82
C TRP A 163 -6.59 -3.68 -5.67
N VAL A 164 -6.48 -4.11 -6.93
CA VAL A 164 -5.52 -3.51 -7.87
C VAL A 164 -5.86 -2.04 -8.11
N LYS A 165 -7.15 -1.71 -8.26
CA LYS A 165 -7.60 -0.32 -8.41
C LYS A 165 -7.22 0.53 -7.19
N ASP A 166 -7.47 0.03 -5.97
CA ASP A 166 -7.14 0.73 -4.73
C ASP A 166 -5.63 0.96 -4.58
N MET A 167 -4.84 -0.05 -4.90
CA MET A 167 -3.39 0.04 -4.89
C MET A 167 -2.89 1.10 -5.89
N LEU A 168 -3.47 1.13 -7.09
CA LEU A 168 -3.17 2.14 -8.11
C LEU A 168 -3.64 3.54 -7.70
N ILE A 169 -4.75 3.66 -6.97
CA ILE A 169 -5.21 4.95 -6.41
C ILE A 169 -4.22 5.41 -5.34
N LEU A 170 -3.87 4.53 -4.37
CA LEU A 170 -2.88 4.83 -3.32
C LEU A 170 -1.57 5.35 -3.91
N SER A 171 -1.08 4.72 -4.97
CA SER A 171 0.21 5.07 -5.59
C SER A 171 0.30 6.49 -6.12
N LYS A 172 -0.83 7.19 -6.22
CA LYS A 172 -0.89 8.58 -6.75
C LYS A 172 -0.77 9.65 -5.67
N PHE A 173 -0.89 9.28 -4.41
CA PHE A 173 -0.81 10.24 -3.32
C PHE A 173 0.64 10.60 -2.98
N LYS A 174 0.86 11.86 -2.65
CA LYS A 174 2.16 12.34 -2.17
C LYS A 174 2.38 12.09 -0.68
N THR A 175 1.32 11.78 0.06
CA THR A 175 1.38 11.43 1.48
C THR A 175 0.55 10.18 1.71
N LEU A 176 1.20 9.16 2.27
CA LEU A 176 0.61 7.87 2.61
C LEU A 176 0.75 7.61 4.10
N ILE A 177 -0.35 7.29 4.76
CA ILE A 177 -0.38 6.80 6.14
C ILE A 177 -0.60 5.29 6.05
N LEU A 178 0.42 4.53 6.41
CA LEU A 178 0.47 3.09 6.17
C LEU A 178 0.74 2.33 7.46
N PRO A 179 0.10 1.18 7.66
CA PRO A 179 0.47 0.31 8.77
C PRO A 179 1.85 -0.29 8.54
N ALA A 180 2.61 -0.46 9.61
CA ALA A 180 3.80 -1.28 9.59
C ALA A 180 3.47 -2.66 9.02
N TRP A 181 4.37 -3.26 8.26
CA TRP A 181 4.24 -4.63 7.73
C TRP A 181 3.18 -4.84 6.62
N SER A 182 2.70 -3.78 5.97
CA SER A 182 1.77 -3.90 4.86
C SER A 182 2.46 -3.97 3.51
N THR A 183 2.53 -5.16 2.93
CA THR A 183 3.02 -5.34 1.55
C THR A 183 2.14 -4.62 0.52
N PHE A 184 0.87 -4.40 0.81
CA PHE A 184 -0.04 -3.67 -0.06
C PHE A 184 0.32 -2.17 -0.12
N GLY A 185 0.58 -1.57 1.04
CA GLY A 185 1.04 -0.17 1.13
C GLY A 185 2.43 0.01 0.52
N GLU A 186 3.31 -0.97 0.73
CA GLU A 186 4.63 -0.99 0.12
C GLU A 186 4.56 -1.01 -1.41
N MET A 187 3.73 -1.90 -1.97
CA MET A 187 3.50 -1.94 -3.41
C MET A 187 3.00 -0.60 -3.96
N ALA A 188 2.05 0.04 -3.26
CA ALA A 188 1.56 1.36 -3.67
C ALA A 188 2.66 2.42 -3.63
N PHE A 189 3.53 2.42 -2.62
CA PHE A 189 4.68 3.31 -2.53
C PHE A 189 5.62 3.14 -3.72
N TRP A 190 6.01 1.90 -4.04
CA TRP A 190 6.89 1.62 -5.17
C TRP A 190 6.27 1.94 -6.52
N LEU A 191 4.98 1.63 -6.72
CA LEU A 191 4.24 2.01 -7.93
C LEU A 191 4.11 3.53 -8.10
N GLY A 192 4.16 4.28 -7.01
CA GLY A 192 4.25 5.75 -7.00
C GLY A 192 5.67 6.29 -7.23
N GLY A 193 6.61 5.41 -7.57
CA GLY A 193 8.01 5.77 -7.82
C GLY A 193 8.83 6.03 -6.56
N GLY A 194 8.39 5.53 -5.39
CA GLY A 194 9.10 5.70 -4.12
C GLY A 194 9.15 7.16 -3.63
N LYS A 195 8.28 8.04 -4.13
CA LYS A 195 8.35 9.50 -3.90
C LYS A 195 7.39 10.00 -2.84
N ALA A 196 6.44 9.18 -2.41
CA ALA A 196 5.48 9.58 -1.41
C ALA A 196 6.14 9.76 -0.04
N LYS A 197 5.78 10.81 0.68
CA LYS A 197 6.04 10.89 2.11
C LYS A 197 5.19 9.84 2.80
N THR A 198 5.81 8.93 3.50
CA THR A 198 5.12 7.88 4.25
C THR A 198 5.14 8.18 5.74
N VAL A 199 4.01 7.93 6.40
CA VAL A 199 3.88 7.91 7.85
C VAL A 199 3.50 6.50 8.22
N VAL A 200 4.40 5.81 8.90
CA VAL A 200 4.17 4.43 9.36
C VAL A 200 3.54 4.46 10.74
N ILE A 201 2.47 3.68 10.90
CA ILE A 201 1.64 3.57 12.12
C ILE A 201 1.52 2.12 12.56
#